data_0af0d27f6b8882d3ad4ed22b930e344a
#
_entry.id   0af0d27f6b8882d3ad4ed22b930e344a
#
_cell.length_a   1.000
_cell.length_b   1.000
_cell.length_c   1.000
_cell.angle_alpha   90.00
_cell.angle_beta   90.00
_cell.angle_gamma   90.00
#
_symmetry.space_group_name_H-M   'P 1'
#
loop_
_entity.id
_entity.type
_entity.pdbx_description
1 polymer ?
#
loop_
_entity_poly.entity_id
_entity_poly.type
_entity_poly.pdbx_seq_one_letter_code
_entity_poly.pdbx_strand_id
1 'polypeptide(L)'
;MPRFTPTLLAFTLALAACTTARSADALPRYDLVIRNGVVYDGSGSSPQRVDVAVRDGRIVELLPAGKAALAGKEIDAGGKAVAPGFINVLSWATESLIVDGRGVSDTKQGVTLEIFGEGWSMGPVNERMKADALKQQADIRYDIPWTTLGGYLEHLQQRGVTPNVASFIGTATVRIHELGEDDVKPTPEQLSRMQDVVRQAMREGALGVGSSLIYPPGRFAETDELIALAKAAAESGGGYISHMRSEADRLLEGIDEVVAIARATGQHAEIYHLKAAGEKNWPKMQQAIDRIEAARKEGLKLSADMYVYTAGGTWLAASMPPWLQAGGHDAMIRRLKDPATRARLIAEMRDPNVPWENLRMLAGSDERLVPIEFKSEALKPLAGKSLAAIARERGTSVEEAAMDLIVEDDHRIGTAYFLMSEDNIELGLKQPWVSLGSDAESAAPEGVFLKSSTHPRAYGNVARFLGHYVRDRKLMPLEEGIHRLTGLPASNWKLTDRGCLRAGCHADIVIFDPATITDHATYEKPQQYATGVSDVFVNGVQVLREGEHTGATPGQVVRGPGWTPATR
;
A
#
# COMPACT_ATOMS: atom_id res chain seq x y z
N MET A 1 27.08 26.12 -106.26
CA MET A 1 26.15 26.87 -105.42
C MET A 1 25.15 25.89 -104.83
N PRO A 2 25.24 25.48 -103.59
CA PRO A 2 24.25 24.60 -103.00
C PRO A 2 23.16 25.41 -102.31
N ARG A 3 21.93 24.95 -102.44
CA ARG A 3 20.73 25.47 -101.83
C ARG A 3 20.59 24.92 -100.42
N PHE A 4 20.41 25.82 -99.41
CA PHE A 4 20.04 25.46 -98.05
C PHE A 4 18.51 25.37 -97.91
N THR A 5 18.01 24.27 -97.39
CA THR A 5 16.63 24.08 -96.94
C THR A 5 16.60 24.16 -95.39
N PRO A 6 15.68 24.91 -94.76
CA PRO A 6 15.57 24.93 -93.31
C PRO A 6 14.61 23.83 -92.83
N THR A 7 15.07 22.98 -91.89
CA THR A 7 14.29 21.98 -91.17
C THR A 7 13.61 22.63 -89.98
N LEU A 8 12.27 22.59 -89.94
CA LEU A 8 11.48 23.06 -88.81
C LEU A 8 11.51 21.96 -87.72
N LEU A 9 12.02 22.31 -86.52
CA LEU A 9 12.03 21.48 -85.38
C LEU A 9 10.78 21.81 -84.52
N ALA A 10 9.79 20.88 -84.45
CA ALA A 10 8.64 21.03 -83.61
C ALA A 10 8.97 20.55 -82.18
N PHE A 11 8.95 21.49 -81.23
CA PHE A 11 9.04 21.18 -79.80
C PHE A 11 7.66 20.82 -79.23
N THR A 12 7.42 19.53 -78.93
CA THR A 12 6.26 19.10 -78.18
C THR A 12 6.54 19.28 -76.71
N LEU A 13 5.85 20.22 -76.03
CA LEU A 13 5.80 20.33 -74.59
C LEU A 13 4.91 19.22 -74.02
N ALA A 14 5.51 18.24 -73.36
CA ALA A 14 4.79 17.29 -72.56
C ALA A 14 4.55 17.94 -71.16
N LEU A 15 3.30 18.33 -70.86
CA LEU A 15 2.88 18.69 -69.50
C LEU A 15 2.84 17.41 -68.67
N ALA A 16 3.85 17.19 -67.85
CA ALA A 16 3.79 16.18 -66.80
C ALA A 16 2.88 16.70 -65.68
N ALA A 17 1.66 16.24 -65.60
CA ALA A 17 0.77 16.41 -64.45
C ALA A 17 1.33 15.58 -63.28
N CYS A 18 2.10 16.22 -62.40
CA CYS A 18 2.40 15.64 -61.09
C CYS A 18 1.11 15.61 -60.27
N THR A 19 0.39 14.52 -60.35
CA THR A 19 -0.61 14.15 -59.33
C THR A 19 0.15 13.80 -58.07
N THR A 20 0.25 14.74 -57.13
CA THR A 20 0.62 14.43 -55.77
C THR A 20 -0.45 13.50 -55.22
N ALA A 21 -0.20 12.18 -55.25
CA ALA A 21 -0.95 11.23 -54.47
C ALA A 21 -0.78 11.67 -53.00
N ARG A 22 -1.83 12.27 -52.42
CA ARG A 22 -1.95 12.34 -50.98
C ARG A 22 -1.86 10.89 -50.52
N SER A 23 -0.76 10.54 -49.83
CA SER A 23 -0.72 9.28 -49.05
C SER A 23 -1.95 9.31 -48.19
N ALA A 24 -2.87 8.37 -48.40
CA ALA A 24 -3.91 8.12 -47.43
C ALA A 24 -3.18 7.91 -46.09
N ASP A 25 -3.34 8.84 -45.15
CA ASP A 25 -2.73 8.70 -43.83
C ASP A 25 -3.10 7.33 -43.32
N ALA A 26 -2.10 6.44 -43.20
CA ALA A 26 -2.32 5.12 -42.67
C ALA A 26 -2.88 5.30 -41.25
N LEU A 27 -4.01 4.62 -40.96
CA LEU A 27 -4.62 4.69 -39.62
C LEU A 27 -3.56 4.41 -38.56
N PRO A 28 -3.52 5.19 -37.48
CA PRO A 28 -2.56 4.98 -36.41
C PRO A 28 -2.73 3.56 -35.82
N ARG A 29 -1.60 2.88 -35.66
CA ARG A 29 -1.56 1.51 -35.13
C ARG A 29 -1.26 1.52 -33.65
N TYR A 30 -2.09 0.84 -32.85
CA TYR A 30 -1.96 0.67 -31.39
C TYR A 30 -1.87 -0.82 -31.04
N ASP A 31 -1.30 -1.12 -29.88
CA ASP A 31 -1.28 -2.49 -29.35
C ASP A 31 -2.65 -2.83 -28.77
N LEU A 32 -3.27 -1.86 -28.08
CA LEU A 32 -4.58 -1.99 -27.45
C LEU A 32 -5.37 -0.69 -27.63
N VAL A 33 -6.68 -0.83 -27.89
CA VAL A 33 -7.65 0.25 -27.78
C VAL A 33 -8.81 -0.20 -26.87
N ILE A 34 -9.11 0.56 -25.83
CA ILE A 34 -10.29 0.36 -24.98
C ILE A 34 -11.36 1.31 -25.45
N ARG A 35 -12.52 0.77 -25.85
CA ARG A 35 -13.64 1.48 -26.47
C ARG A 35 -14.86 1.54 -25.58
N ASN A 36 -15.76 2.47 -25.90
CA ASN A 36 -17.11 2.55 -25.32
C ASN A 36 -17.12 2.66 -23.78
N GLY A 37 -16.06 3.17 -23.17
CA GLY A 37 -15.99 3.40 -21.73
C GLY A 37 -16.40 4.82 -21.32
N VAL A 38 -16.65 4.97 -20.03
CA VAL A 38 -16.70 6.27 -19.35
C VAL A 38 -15.34 6.45 -18.67
N VAL A 39 -14.50 7.30 -19.26
CA VAL A 39 -13.10 7.45 -18.84
C VAL A 39 -12.97 8.49 -17.73
N TYR A 40 -12.40 8.06 -16.63
CA TYR A 40 -11.98 8.87 -15.47
C TYR A 40 -10.45 8.97 -15.53
N ASP A 41 -9.90 10.16 -15.68
CA ASP A 41 -8.47 10.33 -15.94
C ASP A 41 -7.58 10.29 -14.69
N GLY A 42 -8.17 10.14 -13.50
CA GLY A 42 -7.48 10.14 -12.21
C GLY A 42 -7.27 11.52 -11.58
N SER A 43 -7.64 12.60 -12.26
CA SER A 43 -7.46 13.98 -11.76
C SER A 43 -8.56 14.47 -10.80
N GLY A 44 -9.67 13.72 -10.68
CA GLY A 44 -10.88 14.19 -10.01
C GLY A 44 -11.79 15.04 -10.89
N SER A 45 -11.42 15.25 -12.16
CA SER A 45 -12.25 15.94 -13.14
C SER A 45 -13.43 15.08 -13.60
N SER A 46 -14.47 15.73 -14.15
CA SER A 46 -15.63 15.03 -14.72
C SER A 46 -15.22 14.02 -15.80
N PRO A 47 -15.85 12.84 -15.83
CA PRO A 47 -15.50 11.79 -16.78
C PRO A 47 -15.81 12.17 -18.23
N GLN A 48 -15.12 11.50 -19.17
CA GLN A 48 -15.27 11.73 -20.60
C GLN A 48 -15.62 10.43 -21.34
N ARG A 49 -16.41 10.54 -22.42
CA ARG A 49 -16.65 9.42 -23.35
C ARG A 49 -15.62 9.50 -24.48
N VAL A 50 -14.51 8.82 -24.26
CA VAL A 50 -13.37 8.74 -25.19
C VAL A 50 -12.84 7.30 -25.19
N ASP A 51 -12.04 6.96 -26.21
CA ASP A 51 -11.38 5.65 -26.28
C ASP A 51 -9.92 5.81 -25.81
N VAL A 52 -9.38 4.81 -25.11
CA VAL A 52 -8.00 4.83 -24.59
C VAL A 52 -7.10 4.02 -25.52
N ALA A 53 -6.11 4.68 -26.14
CA ALA A 53 -5.16 4.04 -27.06
C ALA A 53 -3.80 3.81 -26.36
N VAL A 54 -3.32 2.56 -26.44
CA VAL A 54 -2.08 2.10 -25.79
C VAL A 54 -1.10 1.57 -26.83
N ARG A 55 0.19 1.91 -26.65
CA ARG A 55 1.32 1.37 -27.41
C ARG A 55 2.53 1.25 -26.47
N ASP A 56 3.27 0.13 -26.60
CA ASP A 56 4.50 -0.13 -25.83
C ASP A 56 4.29 0.05 -24.30
N GLY A 57 3.15 -0.43 -23.80
CA GLY A 57 2.80 -0.37 -22.38
C GLY A 57 2.44 1.02 -21.86
N ARG A 58 2.29 2.02 -22.75
CA ARG A 58 1.95 3.40 -22.37
C ARG A 58 0.68 3.89 -23.08
N ILE A 59 -0.06 4.74 -22.41
CA ILE A 59 -1.14 5.50 -23.03
C ILE A 59 -0.54 6.51 -23.97
N VAL A 60 -0.94 6.48 -25.24
CA VAL A 60 -0.42 7.41 -26.25
C VAL A 60 -1.41 8.49 -26.63
N GLU A 61 -2.71 8.19 -26.55
CA GLU A 61 -3.77 9.15 -26.93
C GLU A 61 -5.10 8.77 -26.28
N LEU A 62 -5.90 9.76 -25.94
CA LEU A 62 -7.34 9.62 -25.70
C LEU A 62 -8.06 9.99 -27.01
N LEU A 63 -8.62 9.02 -27.68
CA LEU A 63 -9.28 9.18 -28.99
C LEU A 63 -10.73 9.63 -28.80
N PRO A 64 -11.27 10.50 -29.66
CA PRO A 64 -12.71 10.71 -29.75
C PRO A 64 -13.43 9.36 -29.88
N ALA A 65 -14.56 9.19 -29.18
CA ALA A 65 -15.30 7.95 -29.17
C ALA A 65 -15.63 7.46 -30.59
N GLY A 66 -15.32 6.20 -30.89
CA GLY A 66 -15.54 5.59 -32.20
C GLY A 66 -14.59 6.05 -33.32
N LYS A 67 -13.56 6.84 -33.04
CA LYS A 67 -12.55 7.20 -34.04
C LYS A 67 -11.88 5.92 -34.59
N ALA A 68 -11.83 5.82 -35.93
CA ALA A 68 -11.18 4.68 -36.57
C ALA A 68 -9.68 4.64 -36.24
N ALA A 69 -9.21 3.46 -35.83
CA ALA A 69 -7.82 3.18 -35.51
C ALA A 69 -7.54 1.70 -35.78
N LEU A 70 -6.29 1.35 -36.09
CA LEU A 70 -5.84 -0.03 -36.17
C LEU A 70 -5.28 -0.43 -34.80
N ALA A 71 -5.85 -1.48 -34.21
CA ALA A 71 -5.36 -2.02 -32.94
C ALA A 71 -5.04 -3.51 -33.07
N GLY A 72 -3.98 -3.95 -32.39
CA GLY A 72 -3.67 -5.37 -32.22
C GLY A 72 -4.76 -6.09 -31.40
N LYS A 73 -5.32 -5.36 -30.42
CA LYS A 73 -6.42 -5.80 -29.56
C LYS A 73 -7.40 -4.66 -29.31
N GLU A 74 -8.69 -4.95 -29.35
CA GLU A 74 -9.74 -4.04 -28.91
C GLU A 74 -10.52 -4.65 -27.75
N ILE A 75 -10.83 -3.81 -26.76
CA ILE A 75 -11.66 -4.17 -25.60
C ILE A 75 -12.87 -3.24 -25.58
N ASP A 76 -14.05 -3.80 -25.57
CA ASP A 76 -15.30 -3.06 -25.38
C ASP A 76 -15.59 -2.95 -23.87
N ALA A 77 -15.47 -1.75 -23.32
CA ALA A 77 -15.79 -1.49 -21.92
C ALA A 77 -17.32 -1.51 -21.63
N GLY A 78 -18.16 -1.53 -22.66
CA GLY A 78 -19.62 -1.69 -22.52
C GLY A 78 -20.30 -0.62 -21.65
N GLY A 79 -19.80 0.62 -21.67
CA GLY A 79 -20.30 1.74 -20.84
C GLY A 79 -19.80 1.76 -19.41
N LYS A 80 -18.97 0.82 -19.00
CA LYS A 80 -18.36 0.77 -17.66
C LYS A 80 -17.36 1.91 -17.44
N ALA A 81 -16.97 2.12 -16.20
CA ALA A 81 -15.88 3.02 -15.84
C ALA A 81 -14.53 2.46 -16.32
N VAL A 82 -13.74 3.33 -16.94
CA VAL A 82 -12.33 3.08 -17.29
C VAL A 82 -11.50 4.10 -16.53
N ALA A 83 -10.66 3.63 -15.62
CA ALA A 83 -9.88 4.47 -14.71
C ALA A 83 -8.41 4.05 -14.70
N PRO A 84 -7.49 4.89 -14.19
CA PRO A 84 -6.14 4.44 -13.87
C PRO A 84 -6.22 3.27 -12.89
N GLY A 85 -5.27 2.34 -12.99
CA GLY A 85 -5.12 1.30 -11.99
C GLY A 85 -4.92 1.88 -10.60
N PHE A 86 -5.53 1.28 -9.59
CA PHE A 86 -5.54 1.77 -8.23
C PHE A 86 -4.19 1.57 -7.54
N ILE A 87 -3.86 2.48 -6.63
CA ILE A 87 -2.62 2.50 -5.85
C ILE A 87 -2.97 2.18 -4.40
N ASN A 88 -2.46 1.07 -3.88
CA ASN A 88 -2.53 0.70 -2.48
C ASN A 88 -1.32 1.32 -1.76
N VAL A 89 -1.52 2.41 -1.02
CA VAL A 89 -0.41 3.17 -0.40
C VAL A 89 0.13 2.53 0.87
N LEU A 90 -0.58 1.58 1.41
CA LEU A 90 -0.19 0.79 2.59
C LEU A 90 -0.50 -0.68 2.33
N SER A 91 0.51 -1.42 1.90
CA SER A 91 0.43 -2.84 1.59
C SER A 91 1.40 -3.66 2.42
N TRP A 92 0.95 -4.81 2.90
CA TRP A 92 1.76 -5.84 3.54
C TRP A 92 1.96 -7.06 2.64
N ALA A 93 1.73 -6.93 1.34
CA ALA A 93 1.93 -8.01 0.36
C ALA A 93 3.41 -8.39 0.14
N THR A 94 4.29 -8.05 1.06
CA THR A 94 5.73 -8.26 0.96
C THR A 94 6.11 -9.74 0.86
N GLU A 95 5.53 -10.60 1.69
CA GLU A 95 5.82 -12.02 1.73
C GLU A 95 4.89 -12.80 0.80
N SER A 96 3.62 -12.43 0.74
CA SER A 96 2.63 -13.11 -0.11
C SER A 96 3.02 -13.05 -1.59
N LEU A 97 3.55 -11.92 -2.08
CA LEU A 97 4.03 -11.78 -3.46
C LEU A 97 5.31 -12.59 -3.76
N ILE A 98 6.13 -12.94 -2.76
CA ILE A 98 7.24 -13.87 -2.95
C ILE A 98 6.71 -15.27 -3.25
N VAL A 99 5.66 -15.71 -2.56
CA VAL A 99 5.08 -17.05 -2.71
C VAL A 99 4.14 -17.12 -3.90
N ASP A 100 3.25 -16.15 -4.04
CA ASP A 100 2.31 -16.04 -5.15
C ASP A 100 2.33 -14.62 -5.74
N GLY A 101 3.08 -14.45 -6.82
CA GLY A 101 3.23 -13.15 -7.49
C GLY A 101 1.95 -12.58 -8.09
N ARG A 102 0.82 -13.31 -8.08
CA ARG A 102 -0.43 -12.85 -8.70
C ARG A 102 -1.12 -11.72 -7.94
N GLY A 103 -0.97 -11.66 -6.61
CA GLY A 103 -1.64 -10.65 -5.79
C GLY A 103 -3.15 -10.56 -6.07
N VAL A 104 -3.84 -11.73 -6.06
CA VAL A 104 -5.18 -11.86 -6.68
C VAL A 104 -6.23 -11.04 -5.95
N SER A 105 -6.20 -10.97 -4.60
CA SER A 105 -7.22 -10.22 -3.85
C SER A 105 -7.24 -8.73 -4.19
N ASP A 106 -6.08 -8.13 -4.39
CA ASP A 106 -5.97 -6.72 -4.78
C ASP A 106 -6.15 -6.53 -6.29
N THR A 107 -5.61 -7.43 -7.12
CA THR A 107 -5.84 -7.37 -8.58
C THR A 107 -7.34 -7.43 -8.92
N LYS A 108 -8.14 -8.25 -8.22
CA LYS A 108 -9.61 -8.32 -8.41
C LYS A 108 -10.34 -7.08 -7.88
N GLN A 109 -9.69 -6.22 -7.13
CA GLN A 109 -10.19 -4.91 -6.73
C GLN A 109 -9.69 -3.77 -7.63
N GLY A 110 -8.84 -4.07 -8.63
CA GLY A 110 -8.29 -3.10 -9.57
C GLY A 110 -6.97 -2.46 -9.14
N VAL A 111 -6.33 -2.95 -8.09
CA VAL A 111 -5.02 -2.48 -7.64
C VAL A 111 -3.94 -2.91 -8.64
N THR A 112 -3.08 -1.97 -9.03
CA THR A 112 -1.97 -2.18 -9.97
C THR A 112 -0.61 -1.75 -9.42
N LEU A 113 -0.59 -1.15 -8.23
CA LEU A 113 0.62 -0.74 -7.52
C LEU A 113 0.46 -0.98 -6.03
N GLU A 114 1.39 -1.76 -5.46
CA GLU A 114 1.53 -2.01 -4.03
C GLU A 114 2.70 -1.21 -3.47
N ILE A 115 2.47 -0.44 -2.39
CA ILE A 115 3.51 0.34 -1.71
C ILE A 115 3.71 -0.21 -0.30
N PHE A 116 4.95 -0.61 -0.01
CA PHE A 116 5.38 -1.24 1.24
C PHE A 116 6.14 -0.29 2.16
N GLY A 117 6.40 -0.72 3.40
CA GLY A 117 7.41 -0.11 4.27
C GLY A 117 6.87 0.62 5.49
N GLU A 118 5.76 0.16 6.07
CA GLU A 118 5.24 0.68 7.34
C GLU A 118 6.14 0.26 8.51
N GLY A 119 7.16 1.07 8.77
CA GLY A 119 8.12 0.86 9.85
C GLY A 119 9.12 -0.27 9.61
N TRP A 120 8.68 -1.38 9.00
CA TRP A 120 9.51 -2.46 8.53
C TRP A 120 9.58 -2.47 7.01
N SER A 121 10.76 -2.83 6.49
CA SER A 121 10.99 -3.06 5.07
C SER A 121 11.81 -4.32 4.88
N MET A 122 11.69 -4.96 3.71
CA MET A 122 12.37 -6.22 3.39
C MET A 122 13.88 -6.07 3.14
N GLY A 123 14.39 -4.89 3.35
CA GLY A 123 15.81 -4.51 3.35
C GLY A 123 16.00 -3.11 3.95
N PRO A 124 17.22 -2.81 4.42
CA PRO A 124 18.42 -3.65 4.41
C PRO A 124 18.33 -4.82 5.40
N VAL A 125 19.00 -5.92 5.10
CA VAL A 125 19.12 -7.07 6.00
C VAL A 125 20.57 -7.56 6.07
N ASN A 126 21.06 -7.74 7.29
CA ASN A 126 22.34 -8.39 7.57
C ASN A 126 22.14 -9.87 7.91
N GLU A 127 23.23 -10.64 8.05
CA GLU A 127 23.15 -12.10 8.26
C GLU A 127 22.37 -12.49 9.52
N ARG A 128 22.47 -11.69 10.60
CA ARG A 128 21.69 -11.91 11.82
C ARG A 128 20.19 -11.73 11.54
N MET A 129 19.81 -10.62 10.90
CA MET A 129 18.40 -10.35 10.55
C MET A 129 17.81 -11.42 9.62
N LYS A 130 18.61 -11.94 8.66
CA LYS A 130 18.18 -13.05 7.81
C LYS A 130 17.92 -14.32 8.62
N ALA A 131 18.84 -14.68 9.51
CA ALA A 131 18.70 -15.86 10.35
C ALA A 131 17.44 -15.75 11.25
N ASP A 132 17.22 -14.60 11.86
CA ASP A 132 16.06 -14.33 12.71
C ASP A 132 14.76 -14.37 11.88
N ALA A 133 14.73 -13.75 10.69
CA ALA A 133 13.58 -13.78 9.78
C ALA A 133 13.23 -15.22 9.34
N LEU A 134 14.23 -16.02 8.92
CA LEU A 134 14.01 -17.42 8.52
C LEU A 134 13.47 -18.27 9.68
N LYS A 135 13.94 -18.03 10.92
CA LYS A 135 13.44 -18.70 12.12
C LYS A 135 11.97 -18.34 12.41
N GLN A 136 11.60 -17.09 12.15
CA GLN A 136 10.27 -16.55 12.44
C GLN A 136 9.24 -16.81 11.33
N GLN A 137 9.60 -17.37 10.19
CA GLN A 137 8.62 -17.76 9.17
C GLN A 137 7.60 -18.75 9.72
N ALA A 138 6.32 -18.54 9.37
CA ALA A 138 5.23 -19.44 9.71
C ALA A 138 4.91 -20.39 8.53
N ASP A 139 3.69 -20.37 8.03
CA ASP A 139 3.24 -21.17 6.89
C ASP A 139 3.86 -20.69 5.57
N ILE A 140 4.02 -19.37 5.41
CA ILE A 140 4.71 -18.75 4.26
C ILE A 140 6.22 -18.92 4.48
N ARG A 141 6.89 -19.62 3.53
CA ARG A 141 8.33 -19.87 3.59
C ARG A 141 9.01 -19.49 2.29
N TYR A 142 10.15 -18.80 2.41
CA TYR A 142 10.92 -18.32 1.28
C TYR A 142 12.39 -18.10 1.69
N ASP A 143 13.30 -18.08 0.72
CA ASP A 143 14.68 -17.71 0.92
C ASP A 143 14.86 -16.18 0.86
N ILE A 144 15.91 -15.66 1.53
CA ILE A 144 16.24 -14.24 1.56
C ILE A 144 17.59 -14.00 0.86
N PRO A 145 17.64 -14.02 -0.49
CA PRO A 145 18.88 -13.86 -1.24
C PRO A 145 19.37 -12.41 -1.32
N TRP A 146 18.53 -11.44 -1.02
CA TRP A 146 18.86 -10.01 -1.07
C TRP A 146 19.50 -9.52 0.23
N THR A 147 20.11 -8.34 0.19
CA THR A 147 20.67 -7.62 1.35
C THR A 147 20.17 -6.19 1.46
N THR A 148 19.69 -5.61 0.35
CA THR A 148 19.24 -4.22 0.30
C THR A 148 17.76 -4.14 -0.04
N LEU A 149 17.13 -2.99 0.16
CA LEU A 149 15.74 -2.77 -0.20
C LEU A 149 15.54 -2.87 -1.72
N GLY A 150 16.43 -2.26 -2.51
CA GLY A 150 16.38 -2.37 -3.96
C GLY A 150 16.55 -3.80 -4.45
N GLY A 151 17.44 -4.57 -3.82
CA GLY A 151 17.63 -5.99 -4.12
C GLY A 151 16.37 -6.82 -3.88
N TYR A 152 15.61 -6.54 -2.82
CA TYR A 152 14.31 -7.18 -2.60
C TYR A 152 13.29 -6.83 -3.70
N LEU A 153 13.15 -5.54 -4.03
CA LEU A 153 12.21 -5.12 -5.07
C LEU A 153 12.55 -5.74 -6.44
N GLU A 154 13.84 -5.80 -6.77
CA GLU A 154 14.33 -6.47 -7.99
C GLU A 154 14.08 -7.98 -7.95
N HIS A 155 14.21 -8.61 -6.78
CA HIS A 155 13.88 -10.03 -6.60
C HIS A 155 12.39 -10.29 -6.92
N LEU A 156 11.46 -9.46 -6.43
CA LEU A 156 10.04 -9.57 -6.77
C LEU A 156 9.80 -9.43 -8.29
N GLN A 157 10.42 -8.43 -8.91
CA GLN A 157 10.29 -8.22 -10.36
C GLN A 157 10.85 -9.39 -11.18
N GLN A 158 11.99 -9.94 -10.77
CA GLN A 158 12.62 -11.10 -11.45
C GLN A 158 11.82 -12.38 -11.27
N ARG A 159 11.24 -12.58 -10.09
CA ARG A 159 10.30 -13.67 -9.83
C ARG A 159 9.06 -13.58 -10.72
N GLY A 160 8.63 -12.38 -11.04
CA GLY A 160 7.40 -12.07 -11.74
C GLY A 160 6.24 -11.83 -10.76
N VAL A 161 5.80 -10.60 -10.68
CA VAL A 161 4.64 -10.15 -9.91
C VAL A 161 3.62 -9.47 -10.81
N THR A 162 2.34 -9.57 -10.49
CA THR A 162 1.27 -8.92 -11.25
C THR A 162 1.21 -7.43 -11.00
N PRO A 163 1.12 -6.94 -9.73
CA PRO A 163 1.14 -5.52 -9.49
C PRO A 163 2.55 -4.94 -9.65
N ASN A 164 2.63 -3.67 -9.97
CA ASN A 164 3.84 -2.91 -9.74
C ASN A 164 4.12 -2.83 -8.24
N VAL A 165 5.38 -2.65 -7.85
CA VAL A 165 5.80 -2.61 -6.45
C VAL A 165 6.70 -1.40 -6.18
N ALA A 166 6.50 -0.78 -5.02
CA ALA A 166 7.35 0.28 -4.49
C ALA A 166 7.50 0.11 -2.97
N SER A 167 8.46 0.79 -2.35
CA SER A 167 8.60 0.73 -0.90
C SER A 167 9.17 2.02 -0.31
N PHE A 168 8.80 2.31 0.92
CA PHE A 168 9.58 3.13 1.83
C PHE A 168 10.66 2.28 2.49
N ILE A 169 11.74 2.92 2.97
CA ILE A 169 12.65 2.26 3.90
C ILE A 169 12.09 2.39 5.32
N GLY A 170 11.93 1.26 6.03
CA GLY A 170 11.37 1.23 7.37
C GLY A 170 12.37 1.66 8.44
N THR A 171 11.98 2.59 9.33
CA THR A 171 12.84 3.05 10.43
C THR A 171 13.17 1.94 11.42
N ALA A 172 12.23 1.04 11.72
CA ALA A 172 12.49 -0.12 12.57
C ALA A 172 13.54 -1.04 11.94
N THR A 173 13.47 -1.28 10.62
CA THR A 173 14.49 -2.06 9.90
C THR A 173 15.87 -1.40 9.98
N VAL A 174 15.96 -0.08 9.81
CA VAL A 174 17.22 0.67 9.94
C VAL A 174 17.77 0.56 11.37
N ARG A 175 16.91 0.67 12.39
CA ARG A 175 17.31 0.49 13.79
C ARG A 175 17.83 -0.92 14.06
N ILE A 176 17.09 -1.95 13.66
CA ILE A 176 17.48 -3.36 13.85
C ILE A 176 18.81 -3.63 13.17
N HIS A 177 19.03 -3.10 11.98
CA HIS A 177 20.26 -3.27 11.22
C HIS A 177 21.49 -2.73 11.97
N GLU A 178 21.39 -1.56 12.60
CA GLU A 178 22.50 -0.86 13.22
C GLU A 178 22.58 -1.05 14.76
N LEU A 179 21.43 -1.12 15.45
CA LEU A 179 21.35 -1.10 16.92
C LEU A 179 20.84 -2.41 17.52
N GLY A 180 20.19 -3.27 16.71
CA GLY A 180 19.44 -4.39 17.23
C GLY A 180 18.03 -4.00 17.71
N GLU A 181 17.43 -4.85 18.52
CA GLU A 181 16.04 -4.70 18.98
C GLU A 181 15.95 -4.16 20.42
N ASP A 182 17.06 -3.70 20.98
CA ASP A 182 17.10 -3.16 22.33
C ASP A 182 16.57 -1.72 22.40
N ASP A 183 16.11 -1.34 23.61
CA ASP A 183 15.71 0.03 23.94
C ASP A 183 16.96 0.87 24.23
N VAL A 184 17.64 1.30 23.17
CA VAL A 184 18.88 2.10 23.23
C VAL A 184 18.81 3.30 22.30
N LYS A 185 19.50 4.38 22.68
CA LYS A 185 19.70 5.53 21.79
C LYS A 185 20.92 5.31 20.90
N PRO A 186 20.88 5.71 19.61
CA PRO A 186 22.06 5.67 18.76
C PRO A 186 23.13 6.67 19.25
N THR A 187 24.41 6.29 19.16
CA THR A 187 25.48 7.29 19.22
C THR A 187 25.46 8.16 17.96
N PRO A 188 26.13 9.32 17.95
CA PRO A 188 26.22 10.15 16.75
C PRO A 188 26.77 9.39 15.52
N GLU A 189 27.74 8.51 15.72
CA GLU A 189 28.33 7.69 14.67
C GLU A 189 27.36 6.62 14.16
N GLN A 190 26.58 6.00 15.05
CA GLN A 190 25.53 5.05 14.69
C GLN A 190 24.42 5.76 13.91
N LEU A 191 23.96 6.93 14.39
CA LEU A 191 22.96 7.72 13.69
C LEU A 191 23.43 8.13 12.29
N SER A 192 24.72 8.49 12.13
CA SER A 192 25.30 8.78 10.82
C SER A 192 25.24 7.57 9.88
N ARG A 193 25.57 6.36 10.36
CA ARG A 193 25.46 5.13 9.57
C ARG A 193 24.01 4.80 9.22
N MET A 194 23.07 5.00 10.13
CA MET A 194 21.64 4.84 9.86
C MET A 194 21.17 5.79 8.73
N GLN A 195 21.64 7.05 8.74
CA GLN A 195 21.38 8.01 7.67
C GLN A 195 21.97 7.56 6.33
N ASP A 196 23.18 6.97 6.32
CA ASP A 196 23.81 6.46 5.10
C ASP A 196 23.05 5.28 4.50
N VAL A 197 22.48 4.42 5.35
CA VAL A 197 21.57 3.34 4.95
C VAL A 197 20.31 3.91 4.28
N VAL A 198 19.72 4.96 4.84
CA VAL A 198 18.58 5.66 4.20
C VAL A 198 18.97 6.25 2.85
N ARG A 199 20.11 6.95 2.75
CA ARG A 199 20.61 7.50 1.48
C ARG A 199 20.82 6.41 0.43
N GLN A 200 21.32 5.24 0.83
CA GLN A 200 21.46 4.09 -0.07
C GLN A 200 20.10 3.62 -0.58
N ALA A 201 19.13 3.40 0.30
CA ALA A 201 17.78 2.99 -0.10
C ALA A 201 17.13 4.02 -1.04
N MET A 202 17.35 5.32 -0.82
CA MET A 202 16.86 6.36 -1.73
C MET A 202 17.49 6.24 -3.13
N ARG A 203 18.80 5.99 -3.24
CA ARG A 203 19.47 5.73 -4.52
C ARG A 203 18.95 4.47 -5.21
N GLU A 204 18.51 3.48 -4.44
CA GLU A 204 17.90 2.24 -4.94
C GLU A 204 16.42 2.41 -5.32
N GLY A 205 15.82 3.56 -5.03
CA GLY A 205 14.47 3.93 -5.46
C GLY A 205 13.40 3.87 -4.37
N ALA A 206 13.77 3.93 -3.08
CA ALA A 206 12.78 4.13 -2.03
C ALA A 206 12.01 5.43 -2.22
N LEU A 207 10.72 5.45 -1.84
CA LEU A 207 9.87 6.65 -1.91
C LEU A 207 10.20 7.66 -0.81
N GLY A 208 10.77 7.18 0.27
CA GLY A 208 11.08 7.95 1.48
C GLY A 208 11.27 7.02 2.67
N VAL A 209 10.97 7.53 3.86
CA VAL A 209 11.10 6.82 5.14
C VAL A 209 9.72 6.52 5.71
N GLY A 210 9.46 5.25 6.08
CA GLY A 210 8.26 4.81 6.77
C GLY A 210 8.54 4.46 8.23
N SER A 211 7.67 4.84 9.15
CA SER A 211 7.81 4.51 10.56
C SER A 211 6.56 3.85 11.14
N SER A 212 6.75 3.11 12.24
CA SER A 212 5.66 2.47 12.98
C SER A 212 6.00 2.55 14.47
N LEU A 213 5.38 3.52 15.17
CA LEU A 213 5.91 4.06 16.42
C LEU A 213 5.21 3.57 17.70
N ILE A 214 4.23 2.68 17.58
CA ILE A 214 3.68 1.95 18.75
C ILE A 214 4.40 0.63 19.00
N TYR A 215 5.11 0.09 17.99
CA TYR A 215 5.76 -1.21 18.05
C TYR A 215 7.26 -1.11 18.31
N PRO A 216 7.81 -1.90 19.26
CA PRO A 216 9.26 -2.06 19.39
C PRO A 216 9.86 -2.72 18.12
N PRO A 217 11.09 -2.34 17.69
CA PRO A 217 11.92 -1.31 18.28
C PRO A 217 11.65 0.12 17.75
N GLY A 218 10.73 0.32 16.80
CA GLY A 218 10.36 1.63 16.25
C GLY A 218 9.92 2.61 17.34
N ARG A 219 9.20 2.12 18.36
CA ARG A 219 8.76 2.90 19.51
C ARG A 219 9.92 3.55 20.29
N PHE A 220 11.08 2.93 20.30
CA PHE A 220 12.25 3.43 21.02
C PHE A 220 12.96 4.59 20.32
N ALA A 221 12.62 4.84 19.04
CA ALA A 221 13.12 6.01 18.32
C ALA A 221 12.52 7.30 18.89
N GLU A 222 13.38 8.28 19.22
CA GLU A 222 12.93 9.62 19.57
C GLU A 222 12.67 10.47 18.31
N THR A 223 11.93 11.56 18.45
CA THR A 223 11.56 12.43 17.32
C THR A 223 12.80 12.97 16.58
N ASP A 224 13.88 13.29 17.30
CA ASP A 224 15.14 13.79 16.68
C ASP A 224 15.81 12.73 15.79
N GLU A 225 15.76 11.44 16.17
CA GLU A 225 16.22 10.33 15.34
C GLU A 225 15.38 10.25 14.06
N LEU A 226 14.05 10.30 14.17
CA LEU A 226 13.14 10.27 13.03
C LEU A 226 13.38 11.47 12.08
N ILE A 227 13.58 12.67 12.62
CA ILE A 227 13.93 13.87 11.85
C ILE A 227 15.26 13.67 11.12
N ALA A 228 16.27 13.08 11.77
CA ALA A 228 17.56 12.83 11.14
C ALA A 228 17.45 11.87 9.95
N LEU A 229 16.69 10.77 10.09
CA LEU A 229 16.47 9.81 9.01
C LEU A 229 15.61 10.40 7.88
N ALA A 230 14.54 11.12 8.23
CA ALA A 230 13.68 11.79 7.25
C ALA A 230 14.45 12.89 6.47
N LYS A 231 15.37 13.63 7.10
CA LYS A 231 16.25 14.59 6.42
C LYS A 231 17.18 13.89 5.42
N ALA A 232 17.73 12.72 5.77
CA ALA A 232 18.56 11.95 4.83
C ALA A 232 17.78 11.53 3.57
N ALA A 233 16.51 11.15 3.71
CA ALA A 233 15.64 10.89 2.56
C ALA A 233 15.30 12.18 1.78
N ALA A 234 15.05 13.27 2.49
CA ALA A 234 14.70 14.57 1.90
C ALA A 234 15.80 15.15 1.00
N GLU A 235 17.08 14.83 1.25
CA GLU A 235 18.22 15.20 0.37
C GLU A 235 17.98 14.77 -1.08
N SER A 236 17.25 13.67 -1.30
CA SER A 236 16.90 13.14 -2.62
C SER A 236 15.41 13.29 -2.94
N GLY A 237 14.69 14.14 -2.21
CA GLY A 237 13.27 14.43 -2.46
C GLY A 237 12.31 13.39 -1.88
N GLY A 238 12.77 12.44 -1.07
CA GLY A 238 11.92 11.45 -0.39
C GLY A 238 11.07 12.09 0.71
N GLY A 239 9.88 11.50 0.94
CA GLY A 239 8.95 11.94 1.98
C GLY A 239 9.06 11.10 3.26
N TYR A 240 8.13 11.35 4.18
CA TYR A 240 7.98 10.63 5.44
C TYR A 240 6.54 10.12 5.58
N ILE A 241 6.37 8.88 6.05
CA ILE A 241 5.04 8.34 6.33
C ILE A 241 5.07 7.57 7.66
N SER A 242 3.99 7.62 8.43
CA SER A 242 4.02 7.13 9.81
C SER A 242 2.72 6.48 10.27
N HIS A 243 2.84 5.23 10.76
CA HIS A 243 2.00 4.78 11.85
C HIS A 243 2.43 5.56 13.11
N MET A 244 1.58 6.46 13.55
CA MET A 244 1.94 7.44 14.59
C MET A 244 2.26 6.77 15.94
N ARG A 245 2.93 7.50 16.79
CA ARG A 245 3.29 7.06 18.15
C ARG A 245 2.08 6.81 19.05
N SER A 246 0.96 7.39 18.73
CA SER A 246 -0.33 7.15 19.35
C SER A 246 -1.45 7.42 18.38
N GLU A 247 -2.42 6.51 18.34
CA GLU A 247 -3.67 6.62 17.60
C GLU A 247 -4.88 6.75 18.56
N ALA A 248 -4.61 6.84 19.87
CA ALA A 248 -5.59 6.81 20.94
C ALA A 248 -5.49 8.02 21.86
N ASP A 249 -5.03 7.81 23.09
CA ASP A 249 -5.07 8.84 24.14
C ASP A 249 -4.21 10.06 23.80
N ARG A 250 -3.09 9.84 23.08
CA ARG A 250 -2.16 10.87 22.63
C ARG A 250 -2.16 11.07 21.10
N LEU A 251 -3.33 10.89 20.47
CA LEU A 251 -3.49 11.04 19.02
C LEU A 251 -3.00 12.40 18.52
N LEU A 252 -3.34 13.48 19.22
CA LEU A 252 -2.99 14.84 18.79
C LEU A 252 -1.49 15.10 18.88
N GLU A 253 -0.82 14.58 19.92
CA GLU A 253 0.64 14.64 20.05
C GLU A 253 1.33 13.79 18.97
N GLY A 254 0.75 12.64 18.58
CA GLY A 254 1.23 11.85 17.45
C GLY A 254 1.18 12.63 16.14
N ILE A 255 0.11 13.38 15.90
CA ILE A 255 0.00 14.28 14.73
C ILE A 255 1.03 15.40 14.81
N ASP A 256 1.24 16.01 15.99
CA ASP A 256 2.25 17.05 16.19
C ASP A 256 3.66 16.56 15.88
N GLU A 257 4.00 15.30 16.20
CA GLU A 257 5.28 14.69 15.83
C GLU A 257 5.44 14.60 14.30
N VAL A 258 4.41 14.13 13.56
CA VAL A 258 4.43 14.09 12.09
C VAL A 258 4.56 15.50 11.50
N VAL A 259 3.84 16.48 12.03
CA VAL A 259 3.93 17.89 11.63
C VAL A 259 5.33 18.45 11.88
N ALA A 260 5.96 18.12 13.00
CA ALA A 260 7.33 18.56 13.31
C ALA A 260 8.34 17.97 12.29
N ILE A 261 8.19 16.70 11.91
CA ILE A 261 9.03 16.06 10.91
C ILE A 261 8.80 16.67 9.52
N ALA A 262 7.54 16.89 9.12
CA ALA A 262 7.20 17.57 7.87
C ALA A 262 7.84 18.97 7.79
N ARG A 263 7.75 19.73 8.86
CA ARG A 263 8.35 21.08 8.97
C ARG A 263 9.88 21.03 8.90
N ALA A 264 10.50 20.05 9.55
CA ALA A 264 11.95 19.90 9.58
C ALA A 264 12.55 19.47 8.23
N THR A 265 11.80 18.77 7.39
CA THR A 265 12.23 18.25 6.09
C THR A 265 11.78 19.10 4.90
N GLY A 266 10.67 19.83 5.02
CA GLY A 266 10.03 20.54 3.91
C GLY A 266 9.45 19.60 2.84
N GLN A 267 9.43 18.29 3.07
CA GLN A 267 8.90 17.29 2.17
C GLN A 267 7.46 16.90 2.52
N HIS A 268 6.84 16.08 1.66
CA HIS A 268 5.54 15.49 1.96
C HIS A 268 5.64 14.57 3.18
N ALA A 269 4.65 14.66 4.07
CA ALA A 269 4.46 13.71 5.16
C ALA A 269 3.04 13.16 5.14
N GLU A 270 2.88 11.88 5.45
CA GLU A 270 1.59 11.20 5.44
C GLU A 270 1.39 10.42 6.73
N ILE A 271 0.16 10.35 7.18
CA ILE A 271 -0.25 9.55 8.32
C ILE A 271 -0.86 8.26 7.79
N TYR A 272 -0.27 7.12 8.11
CA TYR A 272 -0.86 5.82 7.81
C TYR A 272 -2.20 5.64 8.53
N HIS A 273 -3.17 5.03 7.86
CA HIS A 273 -4.44 4.51 8.38
C HIS A 273 -5.05 5.37 9.51
N LEU A 274 -5.21 6.68 9.26
CA LEU A 274 -5.70 7.66 10.24
C LEU A 274 -6.95 7.18 10.97
N LYS A 275 -6.88 7.07 12.28
CA LYS A 275 -8.00 6.69 13.14
C LYS A 275 -7.91 7.31 14.53
N ALA A 276 -9.02 7.40 15.22
CA ALA A 276 -9.08 7.63 16.66
C ALA A 276 -9.49 6.31 17.33
N ALA A 277 -8.51 5.61 17.92
CA ALA A 277 -8.68 4.26 18.42
C ALA A 277 -9.28 4.23 19.83
N GLY A 278 -10.32 3.38 19.99
CA GLY A 278 -11.04 3.21 21.24
C GLY A 278 -12.14 4.26 21.45
N GLU A 279 -13.29 3.81 21.96
CA GLU A 279 -14.53 4.59 22.04
C GLU A 279 -14.35 5.96 22.74
N LYS A 280 -13.58 6.00 23.85
CA LYS A 280 -13.27 7.24 24.57
C LYS A 280 -12.52 8.28 23.71
N ASN A 281 -11.85 7.85 22.65
CA ASN A 281 -11.05 8.69 21.77
C ASN A 281 -11.78 9.09 20.47
N TRP A 282 -12.91 8.46 20.13
CA TRP A 282 -13.65 8.78 18.91
C TRP A 282 -13.95 10.28 18.72
N PRO A 283 -14.30 11.05 19.78
CA PRO A 283 -14.48 12.50 19.64
C PRO A 283 -13.24 13.29 19.22
N LYS A 284 -12.04 12.70 19.34
CA LYS A 284 -10.78 13.36 18.91
C LYS A 284 -10.60 13.38 17.40
N MET A 285 -11.37 12.60 16.62
CA MET A 285 -11.20 12.54 15.17
C MET A 285 -11.37 13.91 14.50
N GLN A 286 -12.36 14.70 14.92
CA GLN A 286 -12.54 16.07 14.41
C GLN A 286 -11.35 16.96 14.79
N GLN A 287 -10.84 16.85 16.01
CA GLN A 287 -9.66 17.62 16.46
C GLN A 287 -8.39 17.23 15.69
N ALA A 288 -8.26 15.95 15.34
CA ALA A 288 -7.17 15.43 14.49
C ALA A 288 -7.23 16.05 13.09
N ILE A 289 -8.40 16.07 12.48
CA ILE A 289 -8.63 16.71 11.18
C ILE A 289 -8.32 18.20 11.25
N ASP A 290 -8.83 18.91 12.24
CA ASP A 290 -8.58 20.34 12.42
C ASP A 290 -7.07 20.65 12.58
N ARG A 291 -6.33 19.77 13.27
CA ARG A 291 -4.88 19.89 13.46
C ARG A 291 -4.11 19.69 12.15
N ILE A 292 -4.49 18.68 11.36
CA ILE A 292 -3.91 18.42 10.04
C ILE A 292 -4.21 19.59 9.10
N GLU A 293 -5.46 20.06 9.06
CA GLU A 293 -5.88 21.20 8.23
C GLU A 293 -5.16 22.51 8.62
N ALA A 294 -4.91 22.74 9.90
CA ALA A 294 -4.13 23.90 10.35
C ALA A 294 -2.69 23.83 9.79
N ALA A 295 -2.03 22.69 9.90
CA ALA A 295 -0.68 22.49 9.34
C ALA A 295 -0.66 22.63 7.81
N ARG A 296 -1.67 22.14 7.10
CA ARG A 296 -1.83 22.32 5.65
C ARG A 296 -2.01 23.79 5.25
N LYS A 297 -2.78 24.57 6.04
CA LYS A 297 -2.95 26.02 5.84
C LYS A 297 -1.65 26.80 6.06
N GLU A 298 -0.74 26.30 6.87
CA GLU A 298 0.63 26.84 7.00
C GLU A 298 1.52 26.52 5.76
N GLY A 299 1.03 25.73 4.81
CA GLY A 299 1.74 25.35 3.59
C GLY A 299 2.51 24.02 3.70
N LEU A 300 2.35 23.26 4.77
CA LEU A 300 2.93 21.93 4.90
C LEU A 300 2.20 20.94 3.98
N LYS A 301 2.96 20.06 3.33
CA LYS A 301 2.43 18.97 2.50
C LYS A 301 2.12 17.79 3.41
N LEU A 302 0.88 17.72 3.88
CA LEU A 302 0.43 16.70 4.81
C LEU A 302 -0.80 15.99 4.27
N SER A 303 -0.85 14.66 4.36
CA SER A 303 -1.96 13.81 3.98
C SER A 303 -2.12 12.64 4.95
N ALA A 304 -3.11 11.80 4.70
CA ALA A 304 -3.27 10.51 5.37
C ALA A 304 -3.84 9.49 4.41
N ASP A 305 -3.71 8.21 4.74
CA ASP A 305 -4.51 7.15 4.16
C ASP A 305 -5.45 6.53 5.20
N MET A 306 -6.39 5.71 4.73
CA MET A 306 -7.32 4.96 5.56
C MET A 306 -7.69 3.63 4.90
N TYR A 307 -8.06 2.65 5.71
CA TYR A 307 -8.90 1.52 5.29
C TYR A 307 -10.32 1.69 5.83
N VAL A 308 -11.28 0.97 5.25
CA VAL A 308 -12.72 1.22 5.46
C VAL A 308 -13.41 0.10 6.25
N TYR A 309 -12.79 -0.31 7.36
CA TYR A 309 -13.30 -1.31 8.30
C TYR A 309 -13.14 -0.84 9.74
N THR A 310 -14.01 -1.31 10.63
CA THR A 310 -14.09 -0.84 12.04
C THR A 310 -13.17 -1.58 13.00
N ALA A 311 -12.44 -2.58 12.56
CA ALA A 311 -11.38 -3.22 13.33
C ALA A 311 -10.00 -2.87 12.79
N GLY A 312 -9.03 -2.67 13.67
CA GLY A 312 -7.61 -2.70 13.35
C GLY A 312 -7.09 -4.14 13.34
N GLY A 313 -6.02 -4.41 12.61
CA GLY A 313 -5.34 -5.70 12.60
C GLY A 313 -3.87 -5.52 12.94
N THR A 314 -3.40 -6.17 14.00
CA THR A 314 -2.00 -6.18 14.42
C THR A 314 -1.69 -7.39 15.32
N TRP A 315 -0.54 -7.38 15.99
CA TRP A 315 -0.10 -8.50 16.82
C TRP A 315 -0.80 -8.56 18.18
N LEU A 316 -1.03 -9.76 18.73
CA LEU A 316 -1.58 -9.93 20.09
C LEU A 316 -0.70 -9.25 21.16
N ALA A 317 0.63 -9.20 20.94
CA ALA A 317 1.56 -8.54 21.85
C ALA A 317 1.37 -6.99 21.91
N ALA A 318 0.60 -6.37 21.04
CA ALA A 318 0.20 -4.97 21.14
C ALA A 318 -0.77 -4.70 22.31
N SER A 319 -1.31 -5.76 22.92
CA SER A 319 -2.05 -5.69 24.19
C SER A 319 -1.16 -5.70 25.43
N MET A 320 0.17 -5.69 25.27
CA MET A 320 1.18 -5.81 26.33
C MET A 320 2.17 -4.64 26.31
N PRO A 321 2.83 -4.32 27.45
CA PRO A 321 3.74 -3.19 27.52
C PRO A 321 4.97 -3.36 26.61
N PRO A 322 5.45 -2.28 25.97
CA PRO A 322 6.57 -2.34 25.02
C PRO A 322 7.89 -2.88 25.58
N TRP A 323 8.18 -2.67 26.87
CA TRP A 323 9.41 -3.18 27.51
C TRP A 323 9.50 -4.72 27.43
N LEU A 324 8.36 -5.41 27.35
CA LEU A 324 8.31 -6.87 27.19
C LEU A 324 9.07 -7.33 25.95
N GLN A 325 8.97 -6.58 24.86
CA GLN A 325 9.49 -6.91 23.54
C GLN A 325 10.93 -6.41 23.30
N ALA A 326 11.53 -5.62 24.23
CA ALA A 326 12.90 -5.16 24.11
C ALA A 326 13.88 -6.34 24.02
N GLY A 327 14.79 -6.32 23.05
CA GLY A 327 15.72 -7.43 22.75
C GLY A 327 15.11 -8.53 21.91
N GLY A 328 13.94 -8.28 21.27
CA GLY A 328 13.33 -9.13 20.26
C GLY A 328 12.52 -10.31 20.78
N HIS A 329 12.09 -11.16 19.85
CA HIS A 329 11.14 -12.25 20.09
C HIS A 329 11.61 -13.24 21.17
N ASP A 330 12.84 -13.75 21.07
CA ASP A 330 13.37 -14.73 22.03
C ASP A 330 13.45 -14.17 23.46
N ALA A 331 13.76 -12.86 23.59
CA ALA A 331 13.76 -12.17 24.86
C ALA A 331 12.36 -12.04 25.45
N MET A 332 11.37 -11.72 24.59
CA MET A 332 9.96 -11.67 24.96
C MET A 332 9.47 -13.04 25.48
N ILE A 333 9.73 -14.13 24.74
CA ILE A 333 9.34 -15.48 25.14
C ILE A 333 9.95 -15.89 26.49
N ARG A 334 11.24 -15.58 26.73
CA ARG A 334 11.88 -15.85 28.03
C ARG A 334 11.18 -15.09 29.17
N ARG A 335 10.84 -13.81 28.98
CA ARG A 335 10.13 -12.98 29.96
C ARG A 335 8.73 -13.52 30.24
N LEU A 336 8.00 -13.96 29.22
CA LEU A 336 6.66 -14.54 29.34
C LEU A 336 6.66 -15.89 30.08
N LYS A 337 7.79 -16.59 30.17
CA LYS A 337 7.95 -17.83 30.96
C LYS A 337 8.29 -17.58 32.42
N ASP A 338 8.68 -16.35 32.79
CA ASP A 338 9.03 -16.02 34.16
C ASP A 338 7.80 -15.62 35.00
N PRO A 339 7.50 -16.32 36.12
CA PRO A 339 6.30 -16.05 36.90
C PRO A 339 6.23 -14.62 37.49
N ALA A 340 7.38 -14.05 37.88
CA ALA A 340 7.43 -12.69 38.43
C ALA A 340 7.09 -11.66 37.36
N THR A 341 7.61 -11.86 36.15
CA THR A 341 7.30 -11.02 34.98
C THR A 341 5.81 -11.12 34.61
N ARG A 342 5.22 -12.34 34.62
CA ARG A 342 3.78 -12.52 34.33
C ARG A 342 2.91 -11.77 35.34
N ALA A 343 3.22 -11.84 36.63
CA ALA A 343 2.47 -11.12 37.67
C ALA A 343 2.51 -9.58 37.44
N ARG A 344 3.68 -9.05 37.08
CA ARG A 344 3.84 -7.63 36.70
C ARG A 344 3.02 -7.30 35.43
N LEU A 345 3.09 -8.12 34.40
CA LEU A 345 2.34 -7.92 33.14
C LEU A 345 0.83 -7.89 33.40
N ILE A 346 0.28 -8.79 34.19
CA ILE A 346 -1.15 -8.82 34.53
C ILE A 346 -1.55 -7.49 35.19
N ALA A 347 -0.75 -7.00 36.12
CA ALA A 347 -1.01 -5.72 36.79
C ALA A 347 -1.01 -4.54 35.79
N GLU A 348 0.02 -4.45 34.93
CA GLU A 348 0.13 -3.37 33.92
C GLU A 348 -0.96 -3.48 32.83
N MET A 349 -1.31 -4.67 32.37
CA MET A 349 -2.38 -4.88 31.37
C MET A 349 -3.77 -4.48 31.90
N ARG A 350 -3.98 -4.46 33.22
CA ARG A 350 -5.22 -4.05 33.88
C ARG A 350 -5.26 -2.58 34.28
N ASP A 351 -4.11 -1.89 34.30
CA ASP A 351 -4.04 -0.50 34.69
C ASP A 351 -4.47 0.42 33.54
N PRO A 352 -5.55 1.20 33.68
CA PRO A 352 -6.02 2.12 32.64
C PRO A 352 -5.11 3.35 32.45
N ASN A 353 -4.13 3.58 33.32
CA ASN A 353 -3.28 4.75 33.33
C ASN A 353 -1.84 4.47 32.84
N VAL A 354 -1.63 3.37 32.12
CA VAL A 354 -0.31 3.03 31.56
C VAL A 354 0.14 4.04 30.49
N PRO A 355 1.47 4.35 30.40
CA PRO A 355 2.00 5.33 29.43
C PRO A 355 2.21 4.76 28.03
N TRP A 356 1.50 3.69 27.67
CA TRP A 356 1.56 3.02 26.36
C TRP A 356 0.17 2.66 25.85
N GLU A 357 0.01 2.46 24.55
CA GLU A 357 -1.27 2.08 23.97
C GLU A 357 -1.58 0.61 24.23
N ASN A 358 -2.49 0.36 25.17
CA ASN A 358 -3.01 -0.95 25.46
C ASN A 358 -4.22 -1.24 24.56
N LEU A 359 -4.00 -1.89 23.41
CA LEU A 359 -5.06 -2.13 22.43
C LEU A 359 -6.20 -2.99 23.00
N ARG A 360 -5.91 -3.86 23.97
CA ARG A 360 -6.96 -4.60 24.69
C ARG A 360 -7.92 -3.65 25.42
N MET A 361 -7.37 -2.69 26.16
CA MET A 361 -8.19 -1.69 26.87
C MET A 361 -8.94 -0.77 25.91
N LEU A 362 -8.32 -0.42 24.78
CA LEU A 362 -8.94 0.42 23.76
C LEU A 362 -10.12 -0.26 23.05
N ALA A 363 -10.08 -1.56 22.88
CA ALA A 363 -11.21 -2.32 22.35
C ALA A 363 -12.43 -2.31 23.30
N GLY A 364 -12.22 -2.02 24.58
CA GLY A 364 -13.27 -1.88 25.60
C GLY A 364 -13.88 -3.19 26.09
N SER A 365 -13.62 -4.31 25.42
CA SER A 365 -14.08 -5.64 25.82
C SER A 365 -13.18 -6.72 25.22
N ASP A 366 -12.89 -7.76 25.99
CA ASP A 366 -12.10 -8.91 25.54
C ASP A 366 -12.82 -9.78 24.49
N GLU A 367 -14.13 -9.61 24.30
CA GLU A 367 -14.88 -10.18 23.17
C GLU A 367 -14.55 -9.48 21.84
N ARG A 368 -13.98 -8.28 21.89
CA ARG A 368 -13.59 -7.47 20.73
C ARG A 368 -12.13 -7.67 20.31
N LEU A 369 -11.43 -8.63 20.90
CA LEU A 369 -10.10 -9.09 20.50
C LEU A 369 -10.23 -10.46 19.89
N VAL A 370 -9.90 -10.61 18.63
CA VAL A 370 -10.07 -11.86 17.88
C VAL A 370 -8.74 -12.24 17.23
N PRO A 371 -7.97 -13.18 17.80
CA PRO A 371 -6.83 -13.80 17.14
C PRO A 371 -7.26 -14.46 15.83
N ILE A 372 -6.56 -14.18 14.72
CA ILE A 372 -6.94 -14.65 13.38
C ILE A 372 -5.84 -15.47 12.71
N GLU A 373 -4.60 -15.35 13.17
CA GLU A 373 -3.45 -16.06 12.59
C GLU A 373 -2.66 -16.76 13.67
N PHE A 374 -2.32 -18.04 13.42
CA PHE A 374 -1.46 -18.84 14.27
C PHE A 374 -0.48 -19.65 13.42
N LYS A 375 0.77 -19.73 13.88
CA LYS A 375 1.81 -20.61 13.31
C LYS A 375 1.60 -22.06 13.73
N SER A 376 1.24 -22.27 15.00
CA SER A 376 1.05 -23.61 15.61
C SER A 376 -0.23 -24.26 15.08
N GLU A 377 -0.11 -25.43 14.45
CA GLU A 377 -1.27 -26.21 13.99
C GLU A 377 -2.26 -26.52 15.12
N ALA A 378 -1.76 -26.68 16.36
CA ALA A 378 -2.62 -26.94 17.52
C ALA A 378 -3.49 -25.73 17.91
N LEU A 379 -3.04 -24.52 17.58
CA LEU A 379 -3.76 -23.28 17.92
C LEU A 379 -4.66 -22.77 16.78
N LYS A 380 -4.45 -23.19 15.53
CA LYS A 380 -5.27 -22.77 14.38
C LYS A 380 -6.79 -22.92 14.57
N PRO A 381 -7.31 -23.97 15.28
CA PRO A 381 -8.74 -24.06 15.57
C PRO A 381 -9.29 -22.94 16.48
N LEU A 382 -8.43 -22.12 17.09
CA LEU A 382 -8.82 -20.96 17.91
C LEU A 382 -8.99 -19.69 17.07
N ALA A 383 -8.52 -19.68 15.82
CA ALA A 383 -8.65 -18.53 14.93
C ALA A 383 -10.13 -18.15 14.75
N GLY A 384 -10.42 -16.84 14.87
CA GLY A 384 -11.78 -16.31 14.80
C GLY A 384 -12.59 -16.38 16.11
N LYS A 385 -12.08 -17.04 17.16
CA LYS A 385 -12.67 -16.96 18.51
C LYS A 385 -12.18 -15.71 19.23
N SER A 386 -13.06 -15.07 20.02
CA SER A 386 -12.62 -13.98 20.88
C SER A 386 -11.63 -14.44 21.95
N LEU A 387 -10.72 -13.55 22.37
CA LEU A 387 -9.77 -13.85 23.46
C LEU A 387 -10.50 -14.20 24.76
N ALA A 388 -11.65 -13.56 25.03
CA ALA A 388 -12.51 -13.91 26.16
C ALA A 388 -13.06 -15.35 26.06
N ALA A 389 -13.47 -15.80 24.88
CA ALA A 389 -13.93 -17.18 24.66
C ALA A 389 -12.80 -18.18 24.89
N ILE A 390 -11.61 -17.90 24.37
CA ILE A 390 -10.42 -18.74 24.54
C ILE A 390 -10.04 -18.85 26.04
N ALA A 391 -10.04 -17.72 26.77
CA ALA A 391 -9.75 -17.70 28.21
C ALA A 391 -10.73 -18.53 29.00
N ARG A 392 -12.05 -18.45 28.69
CA ARG A 392 -13.08 -19.27 29.32
C ARG A 392 -12.89 -20.77 29.05
N GLU A 393 -12.59 -21.14 27.78
CA GLU A 393 -12.32 -22.55 27.42
C GLU A 393 -11.10 -23.12 28.16
N ARG A 394 -10.09 -22.28 28.44
CA ARG A 394 -8.86 -22.63 29.15
C ARG A 394 -9.02 -22.58 30.69
N GLY A 395 -10.07 -21.96 31.21
CA GLY A 395 -10.25 -21.74 32.64
C GLY A 395 -9.21 -20.78 33.25
N THR A 396 -8.70 -19.81 32.46
CA THR A 396 -7.66 -18.85 32.87
C THR A 396 -8.18 -17.42 32.76
N SER A 397 -7.41 -16.45 33.27
CA SER A 397 -7.66 -15.02 32.98
C SER A 397 -7.33 -14.72 31.53
N VAL A 398 -7.89 -13.62 31.00
CA VAL A 398 -7.63 -13.19 29.62
C VAL A 398 -6.17 -12.81 29.42
N GLU A 399 -5.54 -12.19 30.44
CA GLU A 399 -4.12 -11.85 30.42
C GLU A 399 -3.24 -13.10 30.36
N GLU A 400 -3.56 -14.12 31.15
CA GLU A 400 -2.85 -15.40 31.12
C GLU A 400 -3.04 -16.11 29.77
N ALA A 401 -4.29 -16.15 29.26
CA ALA A 401 -4.57 -16.73 27.96
C ALA A 401 -3.75 -16.05 26.83
N ALA A 402 -3.66 -14.70 26.84
CA ALA A 402 -2.87 -13.97 25.85
C ALA A 402 -1.38 -14.32 25.94
N MET A 403 -0.81 -14.39 27.15
CA MET A 403 0.58 -14.75 27.37
C MET A 403 0.87 -16.20 26.97
N ASP A 404 -0.04 -17.14 27.32
CA ASP A 404 0.11 -18.55 26.99
C ASP A 404 0.04 -18.77 25.48
N LEU A 405 -0.90 -18.13 24.79
CA LEU A 405 -0.99 -18.21 23.32
C LEU A 405 0.32 -17.79 22.66
N ILE A 406 0.93 -16.66 23.06
CA ILE A 406 2.19 -16.17 22.48
C ILE A 406 3.34 -17.16 22.76
N VAL A 407 3.40 -17.75 23.96
CA VAL A 407 4.44 -18.73 24.31
C VAL A 407 4.27 -20.05 23.55
N GLU A 408 3.02 -20.52 23.39
CA GLU A 408 2.69 -21.77 22.72
C GLU A 408 2.84 -21.68 21.19
N ASP A 409 2.49 -20.51 20.62
CA ASP A 409 2.61 -20.27 19.18
C ASP A 409 4.07 -19.99 18.76
N ASP A 410 4.87 -19.47 19.69
CA ASP A 410 6.25 -19.03 19.46
C ASP A 410 6.38 -18.17 18.18
N HIS A 411 5.38 -17.30 17.96
CA HIS A 411 5.27 -16.43 16.79
C HIS A 411 4.46 -15.17 17.11
N ARG A 412 4.37 -14.26 16.14
CA ARG A 412 3.47 -13.12 16.15
C ARG A 412 2.07 -13.59 15.79
N ILE A 413 1.14 -13.43 16.71
CA ILE A 413 -0.26 -13.82 16.52
C ILE A 413 -1.03 -12.64 15.95
N GLY A 414 -1.43 -12.71 14.68
CA GLY A 414 -2.29 -11.72 14.05
C GLY A 414 -3.64 -11.64 14.75
N THR A 415 -4.09 -10.44 15.11
CA THR A 415 -5.28 -10.22 15.93
C THR A 415 -6.08 -9.04 15.41
N ALA A 416 -7.38 -9.20 15.24
CA ALA A 416 -8.32 -8.13 14.96
C ALA A 416 -8.81 -7.47 16.26
N TYR A 417 -8.75 -6.15 16.31
CA TYR A 417 -9.16 -5.30 17.44
C TYR A 417 -10.30 -4.38 16.99
N PHE A 418 -11.50 -4.61 17.51
CA PHE A 418 -12.68 -3.79 17.19
C PHE A 418 -12.69 -2.50 18.02
N LEU A 419 -12.05 -1.45 17.52
CA LEU A 419 -11.79 -0.21 18.26
C LEU A 419 -12.10 1.08 17.47
N MET A 420 -12.65 0.97 16.25
CA MET A 420 -12.93 2.11 15.39
C MET A 420 -14.45 2.35 15.25
N SER A 421 -14.80 3.55 14.80
CA SER A 421 -16.18 4.02 14.57
C SER A 421 -16.45 4.19 13.08
N GLU A 422 -17.61 3.74 12.60
CA GLU A 422 -18.08 3.98 11.24
C GLU A 422 -18.22 5.49 10.95
N ASP A 423 -18.73 6.26 11.92
CA ASP A 423 -18.86 7.73 11.78
C ASP A 423 -17.50 8.40 11.57
N ASN A 424 -16.46 7.92 12.25
CA ASN A 424 -15.10 8.43 12.10
C ASN A 424 -14.47 8.03 10.77
N ILE A 425 -14.79 6.85 10.23
CA ILE A 425 -14.40 6.45 8.88
C ILE A 425 -15.01 7.43 7.87
N GLU A 426 -16.33 7.68 7.95
CA GLU A 426 -16.98 8.66 7.06
C GLU A 426 -16.40 10.06 7.22
N LEU A 427 -16.11 10.50 8.45
CA LEU A 427 -15.54 11.81 8.74
C LEU A 427 -14.15 11.97 8.10
N GLY A 428 -13.30 10.95 8.20
CA GLY A 428 -11.98 10.89 7.55
C GLY A 428 -12.09 10.88 6.03
N LEU A 429 -12.95 10.03 5.48
CA LEU A 429 -13.17 9.93 4.03
C LEU A 429 -13.69 11.21 3.39
N LYS A 430 -14.35 12.09 4.12
CA LYS A 430 -14.77 13.40 3.63
C LYS A 430 -13.61 14.38 3.41
N GLN A 431 -12.42 14.08 3.93
CA GLN A 431 -11.27 14.96 3.79
C GLN A 431 -10.58 14.77 2.43
N PRO A 432 -10.36 15.84 1.64
CA PRO A 432 -9.81 15.74 0.27
C PRO A 432 -8.36 15.26 0.19
N TRP A 433 -7.66 15.18 1.27
CA TRP A 433 -6.27 14.75 1.38
C TRP A 433 -6.12 13.31 1.90
N VAL A 434 -7.21 12.57 2.06
CA VAL A 434 -7.18 11.16 2.48
C VAL A 434 -7.20 10.25 1.25
N SER A 435 -6.20 9.39 1.12
CA SER A 435 -6.12 8.29 0.16
C SER A 435 -6.50 6.94 0.80
N LEU A 436 -6.35 5.84 0.09
CA LEU A 436 -6.71 4.50 0.57
C LEU A 436 -5.48 3.59 0.63
N GLY A 437 -5.30 2.92 1.78
CA GLY A 437 -4.37 1.82 1.97
C GLY A 437 -5.11 0.61 2.53
N SER A 438 -4.74 -0.63 2.13
CA SER A 438 -5.41 -1.83 2.66
C SER A 438 -4.92 -2.20 4.05
N ASP A 439 -3.68 -1.85 4.36
CA ASP A 439 -2.97 -2.31 5.58
C ASP A 439 -3.04 -3.84 5.73
N ALA A 440 -2.92 -4.54 4.59
CA ALA A 440 -3.07 -5.99 4.52
C ALA A 440 -2.21 -6.60 3.40
N GLU A 441 -2.08 -7.91 3.46
CA GLU A 441 -1.49 -8.72 2.40
C GLU A 441 -2.39 -8.79 1.16
N SER A 442 -1.81 -9.18 0.02
CA SER A 442 -2.54 -9.53 -1.19
C SER A 442 -2.32 -11.01 -1.51
N ALA A 443 -3.39 -11.81 -1.50
CA ALA A 443 -3.31 -13.26 -1.58
C ALA A 443 -4.50 -13.87 -2.35
N ALA A 444 -4.32 -15.09 -2.85
CA ALA A 444 -5.40 -15.93 -3.32
C ALA A 444 -5.92 -16.81 -2.18
N PRO A 445 -7.23 -17.10 -2.06
CA PRO A 445 -7.76 -18.01 -1.04
C PRO A 445 -7.52 -19.47 -1.45
N GLU A 446 -6.25 -19.85 -1.58
CA GLU A 446 -5.81 -21.18 -1.99
C GLU A 446 -4.45 -21.54 -1.38
N GLY A 447 -4.14 -22.83 -1.33
CA GLY A 447 -2.85 -23.33 -0.87
C GLY A 447 -2.49 -22.91 0.55
N VAL A 448 -1.31 -22.32 0.71
CA VAL A 448 -0.77 -21.91 2.02
C VAL A 448 -1.62 -20.83 2.69
N PHE A 449 -2.24 -19.95 1.91
CA PHE A 449 -3.05 -18.84 2.43
C PHE A 449 -4.38 -19.28 3.09
N LEU A 450 -4.82 -20.52 2.88
CA LEU A 450 -5.98 -21.09 3.57
C LEU A 450 -5.65 -21.66 4.95
N LYS A 451 -4.38 -21.71 5.33
CA LYS A 451 -3.97 -22.26 6.63
C LYS A 451 -4.19 -21.29 7.79
N SER A 452 -4.33 -20.01 7.51
CA SER A 452 -4.64 -18.95 8.47
C SER A 452 -5.83 -18.14 7.98
N SER A 453 -6.50 -17.45 8.90
CA SER A 453 -7.49 -16.43 8.57
C SER A 453 -6.78 -15.10 8.29
N THR A 454 -7.51 -14.09 7.85
CA THR A 454 -6.98 -12.74 7.64
C THR A 454 -8.02 -11.69 8.00
N HIS A 455 -7.65 -10.41 7.94
CA HIS A 455 -8.60 -9.32 8.09
C HIS A 455 -9.36 -9.10 6.76
N PRO A 456 -10.69 -8.82 6.75
CA PRO A 456 -11.47 -8.64 5.51
C PRO A 456 -10.95 -7.51 4.60
N ARG A 457 -10.19 -6.54 5.13
CA ARG A 457 -9.57 -5.47 4.35
C ARG A 457 -8.59 -5.98 3.27
N ALA A 458 -8.03 -7.18 3.43
CA ALA A 458 -7.19 -7.85 2.43
C ALA A 458 -7.93 -8.21 1.13
N TYR A 459 -9.25 -8.33 1.19
CA TYR A 459 -10.07 -8.77 0.06
C TYR A 459 -11.11 -7.75 -0.40
N GLY A 460 -11.40 -6.71 0.41
CA GLY A 460 -12.54 -5.85 0.15
C GLY A 460 -12.31 -4.34 0.26
N ASN A 461 -11.14 -3.86 0.65
CA ASN A 461 -10.93 -2.45 1.02
C ASN A 461 -11.34 -1.46 -0.09
N VAL A 462 -10.83 -1.65 -1.30
CA VAL A 462 -11.12 -0.76 -2.44
C VAL A 462 -12.56 -0.94 -2.93
N ALA A 463 -13.03 -2.18 -3.02
CA ALA A 463 -14.38 -2.48 -3.48
C ALA A 463 -15.44 -1.93 -2.50
N ARG A 464 -15.21 -2.05 -1.17
CA ARG A 464 -16.06 -1.47 -0.14
C ARG A 464 -16.05 0.06 -0.19
N PHE A 465 -14.88 0.68 -0.41
CA PHE A 465 -14.80 2.12 -0.59
C PHE A 465 -15.66 2.60 -1.75
N LEU A 466 -15.49 2.02 -2.94
CA LEU A 466 -16.23 2.44 -4.13
C LEU A 466 -17.73 2.03 -4.07
N GLY A 467 -18.02 0.83 -3.60
CA GLY A 467 -19.39 0.30 -3.53
C GLY A 467 -20.19 0.93 -2.39
N HIS A 468 -19.70 0.77 -1.16
CA HIS A 468 -20.45 1.22 0.01
C HIS A 468 -20.37 2.72 0.21
N TYR A 469 -19.16 3.33 0.30
CA TYR A 469 -19.05 4.74 0.67
C TYR A 469 -19.32 5.70 -0.50
N VAL A 470 -18.79 5.41 -1.69
CA VAL A 470 -18.98 6.30 -2.85
C VAL A 470 -20.37 6.10 -3.45
N ARG A 471 -20.75 4.87 -3.82
CA ARG A 471 -22.03 4.60 -4.48
C ARG A 471 -23.23 4.69 -3.53
N ASP A 472 -23.22 3.88 -2.44
CA ASP A 472 -24.41 3.69 -1.59
C ASP A 472 -24.59 4.82 -0.59
N ARG A 473 -23.51 5.22 0.11
CA ARG A 473 -23.52 6.32 1.10
C ARG A 473 -23.38 7.70 0.45
N LYS A 474 -22.93 7.78 -0.81
CA LYS A 474 -22.77 9.03 -1.59
C LYS A 474 -21.90 10.08 -0.88
N LEU A 475 -20.82 9.64 -0.21
CA LEU A 475 -19.94 10.55 0.51
C LEU A 475 -19.19 11.51 -0.42
N MET A 476 -18.96 11.11 -1.66
CA MET A 476 -18.31 11.90 -2.71
C MET A 476 -18.74 11.42 -4.10
N PRO A 477 -18.56 12.22 -5.17
CA PRO A 477 -18.77 11.76 -6.53
C PRO A 477 -17.71 10.73 -6.93
N LEU A 478 -18.04 9.88 -7.93
CA LEU A 478 -17.19 8.76 -8.32
C LEU A 478 -15.79 9.20 -8.80
N GLU A 479 -15.72 10.31 -9.56
CA GLU A 479 -14.47 10.89 -10.02
C GLU A 479 -13.52 11.27 -8.88
N GLU A 480 -14.07 11.77 -7.77
CA GLU A 480 -13.30 12.04 -6.55
C GLU A 480 -12.84 10.73 -5.88
N GLY A 481 -13.72 9.73 -5.78
CA GLY A 481 -13.37 8.41 -5.25
C GLY A 481 -12.22 7.76 -6.04
N ILE A 482 -12.27 7.83 -7.37
CA ILE A 482 -11.18 7.34 -8.24
C ILE A 482 -9.91 8.16 -8.02
N HIS A 483 -10.00 9.48 -7.91
CA HIS A 483 -8.84 10.34 -7.63
C HIS A 483 -8.13 9.93 -6.33
N ARG A 484 -8.88 9.57 -5.27
CA ARG A 484 -8.34 9.11 -3.98
C ARG A 484 -7.55 7.80 -4.09
N LEU A 485 -7.89 6.97 -5.06
CA LEU A 485 -7.24 5.69 -5.34
C LEU A 485 -6.10 5.82 -6.37
N THR A 486 -5.94 6.97 -7.03
CA THR A 486 -5.06 7.08 -8.20
C THR A 486 -4.21 8.36 -8.19
N GLY A 487 -4.74 9.47 -8.68
CA GLY A 487 -4.02 10.73 -8.86
C GLY A 487 -3.54 11.37 -7.55
N LEU A 488 -4.30 11.25 -6.47
CA LEU A 488 -3.92 11.79 -5.16
C LEU A 488 -2.65 11.09 -4.61
N PRO A 489 -2.64 9.75 -4.41
CA PRO A 489 -1.43 9.07 -3.92
C PRO A 489 -0.26 9.19 -4.90
N ALA A 490 -0.50 9.17 -6.23
CA ALA A 490 0.55 9.38 -7.20
C ALA A 490 1.20 10.76 -7.06
N SER A 491 0.41 11.81 -6.86
CA SER A 491 0.90 13.18 -6.63
C SER A 491 1.68 13.30 -5.32
N ASN A 492 1.16 12.71 -4.23
CA ASN A 492 1.78 12.74 -2.91
C ASN A 492 3.21 12.15 -2.97
N TRP A 493 3.36 11.04 -3.67
CA TRP A 493 4.63 10.30 -3.75
C TRP A 493 5.43 10.55 -5.03
N LYS A 494 5.06 11.60 -5.81
CA LYS A 494 5.78 12.07 -7.01
C LYS A 494 5.87 11.01 -8.12
N LEU A 495 4.85 10.17 -8.23
CA LEU A 495 4.74 9.17 -9.29
C LEU A 495 4.14 9.85 -10.54
N THR A 496 4.98 10.44 -11.38
CA THR A 496 4.54 11.38 -12.43
C THR A 496 3.84 10.75 -13.62
N ASP A 497 4.06 9.45 -13.84
CA ASP A 497 3.55 8.69 -14.99
C ASP A 497 2.66 7.50 -14.62
N ARG A 498 2.14 7.49 -13.37
CA ARG A 498 1.15 6.51 -12.88
C ARG A 498 -0.03 7.21 -12.22
N GLY A 499 -1.11 6.47 -11.97
CA GLY A 499 -2.35 7.03 -11.40
C GLY A 499 -3.06 8.01 -12.33
N CYS A 500 -2.84 7.92 -13.65
CA CYS A 500 -3.38 8.86 -14.64
C CYS A 500 -3.69 8.16 -15.98
N LEU A 501 -4.77 8.60 -16.66
CA LEU A 501 -5.07 8.23 -18.05
C LEU A 501 -4.82 9.43 -18.97
N ARG A 502 -3.57 9.70 -19.30
CA ARG A 502 -3.16 10.69 -20.28
C ARG A 502 -1.94 10.21 -21.07
N ALA A 503 -1.68 10.83 -22.21
CA ALA A 503 -0.50 10.51 -23.02
C ALA A 503 0.80 10.56 -22.19
N GLY A 504 1.59 9.51 -22.29
CA GLY A 504 2.84 9.31 -21.56
C GLY A 504 2.73 8.52 -20.28
N CYS A 505 1.53 8.38 -19.67
CA CYS A 505 1.35 7.52 -18.50
C CYS A 505 1.49 6.04 -18.86
N HIS A 506 1.94 5.22 -17.91
CA HIS A 506 1.88 3.77 -18.04
C HIS A 506 0.43 3.33 -18.21
N ALA A 507 0.22 2.30 -19.01
CA ALA A 507 -1.10 1.72 -19.22
C ALA A 507 -1.44 0.75 -18.07
N ASP A 508 -1.53 1.31 -16.86
CA ASP A 508 -2.14 0.69 -15.70
C ASP A 508 -3.60 1.14 -15.68
N ILE A 509 -4.51 0.23 -16.02
CA ILE A 509 -5.90 0.56 -16.31
C ILE A 509 -6.81 -0.45 -15.64
N VAL A 510 -7.89 0.03 -15.04
CA VAL A 510 -8.98 -0.79 -14.49
C VAL A 510 -10.29 -0.49 -15.23
N ILE A 511 -11.03 -1.54 -15.57
CA ILE A 511 -12.41 -1.46 -16.09
C ILE A 511 -13.33 -2.10 -15.07
N PHE A 512 -14.27 -1.34 -14.54
CA PHE A 512 -15.18 -1.82 -13.52
C PHE A 512 -16.59 -1.23 -13.69
N ASP A 513 -17.57 -1.92 -13.15
CA ASP A 513 -18.96 -1.45 -13.13
C ASP A 513 -19.25 -0.74 -11.80
N PRO A 514 -19.40 0.60 -11.78
CA PRO A 514 -19.69 1.35 -10.56
C PRO A 514 -21.02 0.96 -9.91
N ALA A 515 -21.96 0.39 -10.67
CA ALA A 515 -23.28 0.00 -10.15
C ALA A 515 -23.22 -1.31 -9.35
N THR A 516 -22.23 -2.17 -9.62
CA THR A 516 -22.17 -3.52 -9.07
C THR A 516 -20.92 -3.83 -8.27
N ILE A 517 -19.90 -2.95 -8.29
CA ILE A 517 -18.68 -3.16 -7.49
C ILE A 517 -19.03 -3.28 -6.01
N THR A 518 -18.57 -4.38 -5.38
CA THR A 518 -18.87 -4.65 -3.97
C THR A 518 -17.85 -5.63 -3.36
N ASP A 519 -17.64 -5.48 -2.05
CA ASP A 519 -16.91 -6.44 -1.22
C ASP A 519 -17.85 -7.56 -0.73
N HIS A 520 -17.29 -8.74 -0.50
CA HIS A 520 -17.97 -9.89 0.09
C HIS A 520 -17.29 -10.38 1.36
N ALA A 521 -16.09 -9.86 1.64
CA ALA A 521 -15.30 -10.24 2.79
C ALA A 521 -15.94 -9.76 4.10
N THR A 522 -16.10 -10.66 5.06
CA THR A 522 -16.56 -10.37 6.42
C THR A 522 -15.51 -10.82 7.43
N TYR A 523 -15.66 -10.43 8.70
CA TYR A 523 -14.75 -10.89 9.76
C TYR A 523 -14.83 -12.41 10.00
N GLU A 524 -15.99 -13.01 9.74
CA GLU A 524 -16.21 -14.47 9.86
C GLU A 524 -15.75 -15.24 8.62
N LYS A 525 -15.77 -14.58 7.44
CA LYS A 525 -15.38 -15.16 6.15
C LYS A 525 -14.60 -14.13 5.35
N PRO A 526 -13.34 -13.84 5.73
CA PRO A 526 -12.59 -12.76 5.11
C PRO A 526 -12.07 -13.09 3.71
N GLN A 527 -11.79 -14.35 3.42
CA GLN A 527 -11.17 -14.80 2.17
C GLN A 527 -12.21 -14.95 1.04
N GLN A 528 -12.91 -13.85 0.73
CA GLN A 528 -13.90 -13.77 -0.34
C GLN A 528 -13.54 -12.62 -1.28
N TYR A 529 -13.35 -12.93 -2.54
CA TYR A 529 -13.03 -11.92 -3.56
C TYR A 529 -14.14 -10.90 -3.73
N ALA A 530 -13.77 -9.63 -3.93
CA ALA A 530 -14.66 -8.60 -4.42
C ALA A 530 -15.13 -8.89 -5.86
N THR A 531 -16.25 -8.29 -6.25
CA THR A 531 -16.81 -8.35 -7.61
C THR A 531 -17.04 -6.95 -8.18
N GLY A 532 -17.25 -6.88 -9.51
CA GLY A 532 -17.53 -5.64 -10.24
C GLY A 532 -16.36 -5.11 -11.07
N VAL A 533 -15.13 -5.57 -10.83
CA VAL A 533 -13.97 -5.31 -11.72
C VAL A 533 -13.95 -6.38 -12.81
N SER A 534 -13.99 -5.98 -14.09
CA SER A 534 -13.98 -6.91 -15.21
C SER A 534 -12.59 -7.11 -15.82
N ASP A 535 -11.82 -6.04 -15.98
CA ASP A 535 -10.53 -6.10 -16.65
C ASP A 535 -9.51 -5.20 -15.94
N VAL A 536 -8.28 -5.68 -15.82
CA VAL A 536 -7.16 -4.93 -15.30
C VAL A 536 -5.97 -5.09 -16.22
N PHE A 537 -5.29 -3.98 -16.48
CA PHE A 537 -4.05 -3.93 -17.24
C PHE A 537 -2.95 -3.34 -16.35
N VAL A 538 -1.80 -3.97 -16.36
CA VAL A 538 -0.57 -3.49 -15.71
C VAL A 538 0.50 -3.33 -16.78
N ASN A 539 1.07 -2.13 -16.91
CA ASN A 539 2.05 -1.82 -17.95
C ASN A 539 1.59 -2.23 -19.37
N GLY A 540 0.29 -2.10 -19.66
CA GLY A 540 -0.34 -2.46 -20.94
C GLY A 540 -0.66 -3.94 -21.14
N VAL A 541 -0.28 -4.81 -20.21
CA VAL A 541 -0.59 -6.25 -20.26
C VAL A 541 -1.85 -6.54 -19.45
N GLN A 542 -2.81 -7.25 -20.06
CA GLN A 542 -4.05 -7.63 -19.39
C GLN A 542 -3.78 -8.73 -18.35
N VAL A 543 -3.96 -8.41 -17.08
CA VAL A 543 -3.74 -9.31 -15.93
C VAL A 543 -5.04 -9.88 -15.37
N LEU A 544 -6.17 -9.17 -15.57
CA LEU A 544 -7.52 -9.66 -15.27
C LEU A 544 -8.37 -9.53 -16.53
N ARG A 545 -9.15 -10.57 -16.84
CA ARG A 545 -10.09 -10.62 -17.97
C ARG A 545 -11.41 -11.21 -17.50
N GLU A 546 -12.50 -10.49 -17.71
CA GLU A 546 -13.84 -10.94 -17.30
C GLU A 546 -13.88 -11.39 -15.82
N GLY A 547 -13.13 -10.70 -14.96
CA GLY A 547 -13.02 -10.99 -13.53
C GLY A 547 -12.05 -12.13 -13.16
N GLU A 548 -11.40 -12.81 -14.14
CA GLU A 548 -10.47 -13.91 -13.87
C GLU A 548 -9.02 -13.54 -14.20
N HIS A 549 -8.10 -13.95 -13.31
CA HIS A 549 -6.67 -13.68 -13.44
C HIS A 549 -6.08 -14.45 -14.63
N THR A 550 -5.33 -13.76 -15.50
CA THR A 550 -4.78 -14.35 -16.75
C THR A 550 -3.50 -15.16 -16.54
N GLY A 551 -2.88 -15.08 -15.38
CA GLY A 551 -1.55 -15.64 -15.10
C GLY A 551 -0.38 -14.71 -15.46
N ALA A 552 -0.64 -13.55 -16.08
CA ALA A 552 0.42 -12.61 -16.44
C ALA A 552 0.97 -11.86 -15.23
N THR A 553 2.29 -11.66 -15.21
CA THR A 553 3.03 -11.02 -14.11
C THR A 553 3.94 -9.89 -14.63
N PRO A 554 3.37 -8.82 -15.24
CA PRO A 554 4.15 -7.75 -15.88
C PRO A 554 4.59 -6.65 -14.93
N GLY A 555 4.39 -6.81 -13.62
CA GLY A 555 4.70 -5.82 -12.61
C GLY A 555 6.17 -5.39 -12.61
N GLN A 556 6.40 -4.14 -12.33
CA GLN A 556 7.71 -3.50 -12.33
C GLN A 556 7.97 -2.79 -11.02
N VAL A 557 9.24 -2.60 -10.68
CA VAL A 557 9.62 -1.73 -9.57
C VAL A 557 9.37 -0.28 -9.96
N VAL A 558 8.51 0.39 -9.19
CA VAL A 558 8.29 1.84 -9.30
C VAL A 558 9.28 2.55 -8.38
N ARG A 559 10.11 3.39 -8.99
CA ARG A 559 11.24 4.02 -8.30
C ARG A 559 10.88 5.42 -7.80
N GLY A 560 11.31 5.72 -6.58
CA GLY A 560 11.17 7.03 -5.96
C GLY A 560 12.13 8.10 -6.50
N PRO A 561 12.02 9.34 -6.01
CA PRO A 561 12.68 10.51 -6.60
C PRO A 561 14.22 10.48 -6.52
N GLY A 562 14.78 9.70 -5.60
CA GLY A 562 16.22 9.58 -5.41
C GLY A 562 16.90 8.52 -6.26
N TRP A 563 16.14 7.77 -7.06
CA TRP A 563 16.68 6.66 -7.81
C TRP A 563 17.79 7.07 -8.79
N THR A 564 18.88 6.33 -8.77
CA THR A 564 19.97 6.46 -9.73
C THR A 564 20.26 5.09 -10.34
N PRO A 565 20.30 4.95 -11.68
CA PRO A 565 20.68 3.69 -12.29
C PRO A 565 22.04 3.22 -11.75
N ALA A 566 22.16 1.91 -11.43
CA ALA A 566 23.46 1.36 -11.09
C ALA A 566 24.43 1.59 -12.25
N THR A 567 25.56 2.21 -11.97
CA THR A 567 26.66 2.28 -12.94
C THR A 567 27.10 0.86 -13.26
N ARG A 568 26.92 0.44 -14.52
CA ARG A 568 27.34 -0.86 -15.03
C ARG A 568 28.86 -0.97 -15.02
#